data_400358dba928d9ecdcaf3a9ae99ba27b
#
_entry.id   400358dba928d9ecdcaf3a9ae99ba27b
#
_cell.length_a   1.000
_cell.length_b   1.000
_cell.length_c   1.000
_cell.angle_alpha   90.00
_cell.angle_beta   90.00
_cell.angle_gamma   90.00
#
_symmetry.space_group_name_H-M   'P 1'
#
loop_
_entity.id
_entity.type
_entity.pdbx_description
1 polymer ?
#
loop_
_entity_poly.entity_id
_entity_poly.type
_entity_poly.pdbx_seq_one_letter_code
_entity_poly.pdbx_strand_id
1 'polypeptide(L)'
;MQVTNITKLKVKYKIDLENGKYFYVSEDTIIKYGLIKKIDLSKEQLKEIIAHESIESAYSKAVHYLQFGLRTKQDIREYLQKKEIADNVIDKAIEKLIEIGYLNDNHYVEAAVTDYFNLNLKGPYWIQRKLLEKGLDKDVIEENISKICTEEAMIEMLYKIIEREYKVRRETKNKKVQKITQKLYTNGFTSDIIRKVFDIFFEDYEDENEDEILDEHFRRAYQSYSRRYEGYALKQKLIEKLIRDGFSYYTAKDYVEKQDL
;
A
#
# COMPACT_ATOMS: atom_id res chain seq x y z
N MET A 1 44.70 -28.93 9.85
CA MET A 1 45.15 -27.53 9.71
C MET A 1 45.02 -26.87 11.07
N GLN A 2 46.16 -26.47 11.64
CA GLN A 2 46.20 -25.97 12.99
C GLN A 2 45.90 -24.45 13.01
N VAL A 3 45.11 -24.00 13.99
CA VAL A 3 44.90 -22.61 14.29
C VAL A 3 46.11 -22.03 15.01
N THR A 4 46.81 -21.09 14.39
CA THR A 4 48.04 -20.52 14.95
C THR A 4 47.78 -19.28 15.79
N ASN A 5 46.81 -18.46 15.40
CA ASN A 5 46.45 -17.26 16.15
C ASN A 5 44.99 -16.88 15.99
N ILE A 6 44.45 -16.18 17.03
CA ILE A 6 43.11 -15.61 17.06
C ILE A 6 43.24 -14.15 17.48
N THR A 7 42.85 -13.24 16.61
CA THR A 7 42.95 -11.80 16.84
C THR A 7 41.54 -11.18 16.85
N LYS A 8 41.17 -10.53 17.95
CA LYS A 8 39.92 -9.78 18.05
C LYS A 8 40.01 -8.49 17.23
N LEU A 9 39.06 -8.30 16.33
CA LEU A 9 38.82 -7.05 15.61
C LEU A 9 37.63 -6.32 16.25
N LYS A 10 37.16 -5.21 15.65
CA LYS A 10 36.03 -4.45 16.20
C LYS A 10 34.74 -5.27 16.32
N VAL A 11 34.43 -6.12 15.33
CA VAL A 11 33.16 -6.86 15.25
C VAL A 11 33.38 -8.37 15.04
N LYS A 12 34.53 -8.77 14.51
CA LYS A 12 34.87 -10.15 14.15
C LYS A 12 36.21 -10.55 14.72
N TYR A 13 36.51 -11.83 14.63
CA TYR A 13 37.78 -12.42 14.98
C TYR A 13 38.47 -12.90 13.71
N LYS A 14 39.75 -12.64 13.58
CA LYS A 14 40.61 -13.20 12.54
C LYS A 14 41.24 -14.47 13.06
N ILE A 15 41.06 -15.57 12.35
CA ILE A 15 41.63 -16.87 12.67
C ILE A 15 42.75 -17.14 11.65
N ASP A 16 43.99 -17.19 12.12
CA ASP A 16 45.16 -17.52 11.29
C ASP A 16 45.44 -19.03 11.36
N LEU A 17 45.74 -19.65 10.22
CA LEU A 17 46.06 -21.06 10.09
C LEU A 17 47.56 -21.29 9.77
N GLU A 18 48.10 -22.46 10.11
CA GLU A 18 49.50 -22.85 9.90
C GLU A 18 49.95 -22.74 8.43
N ASN A 19 49.04 -22.89 7.47
CA ASN A 19 49.31 -22.78 6.04
C ASN A 19 49.34 -21.34 5.49
N GLY A 20 49.31 -20.33 6.39
CA GLY A 20 49.30 -18.90 6.06
C GLY A 20 47.94 -18.36 5.60
N LYS A 21 46.91 -19.20 5.52
CA LYS A 21 45.55 -18.77 5.24
C LYS A 21 44.89 -18.23 6.52
N TYR A 22 43.89 -17.41 6.33
CA TYR A 22 43.07 -16.87 7.44
C TYR A 22 41.62 -16.80 7.01
N PHE A 23 40.73 -16.71 8.02
CA PHE A 23 39.32 -16.44 7.81
C PHE A 23 38.77 -15.61 8.96
N TYR A 24 37.59 -15.01 8.77
CA TYR A 24 36.95 -14.19 9.78
C TYR A 24 35.70 -14.88 10.31
N VAL A 25 35.49 -14.80 11.63
CA VAL A 25 34.33 -15.39 12.30
C VAL A 25 33.77 -14.44 13.36
N SER A 26 32.49 -14.60 13.67
CA SER A 26 31.81 -13.98 14.78
C SER A 26 32.23 -14.62 16.12
N GLU A 27 31.89 -13.96 17.23
CA GLU A 27 32.12 -14.51 18.59
C GLU A 27 31.29 -15.79 18.78
N ASP A 28 30.04 -15.79 18.30
CA ASP A 28 29.16 -16.96 18.37
C ASP A 28 29.74 -18.18 17.64
N THR A 29 30.38 -17.98 16.50
CA THR A 29 31.05 -19.05 15.76
C THR A 29 32.27 -19.59 16.54
N ILE A 30 33.03 -18.72 17.23
CA ILE A 30 34.14 -19.16 18.10
C ILE A 30 33.62 -20.06 19.22
N ILE A 31 32.58 -19.62 19.89
CA ILE A 31 31.96 -20.35 21.03
C ILE A 31 31.38 -21.68 20.54
N LYS A 32 30.62 -21.67 19.47
CA LYS A 32 29.93 -22.85 18.92
C LYS A 32 30.92 -23.96 18.54
N TYR A 33 32.02 -23.60 17.90
CA TYR A 33 33.01 -24.57 17.40
C TYR A 33 34.23 -24.73 18.33
N GLY A 34 34.24 -24.07 19.47
CA GLY A 34 35.31 -24.16 20.45
C GLY A 34 36.67 -23.74 19.87
N LEU A 35 36.72 -22.70 19.02
CA LEU A 35 37.93 -22.29 18.33
C LEU A 35 38.92 -21.69 19.34
N ILE A 36 40.04 -22.38 19.56
CA ILE A 36 41.14 -21.95 20.41
C ILE A 36 42.46 -22.07 19.66
N LYS A 37 43.50 -21.40 20.15
CA LYS A 37 44.86 -21.56 19.63
C LYS A 37 45.32 -23.02 19.72
N LYS A 38 46.01 -23.50 18.69
CA LYS A 38 46.56 -24.86 18.55
C LYS A 38 45.51 -25.94 18.32
N ILE A 39 44.23 -25.60 18.11
CA ILE A 39 43.24 -26.60 17.72
C ILE A 39 43.54 -27.07 16.27
N ASP A 40 43.43 -28.36 16.03
CA ASP A 40 43.51 -28.94 14.71
C ASP A 40 42.15 -29.06 14.07
N LEU A 41 41.95 -28.45 12.91
CA LEU A 41 40.73 -28.50 12.13
C LEU A 41 40.90 -29.43 10.92
N SER A 42 39.96 -30.35 10.73
CA SER A 42 39.86 -31.09 9.47
C SER A 42 39.39 -30.14 8.33
N LYS A 43 39.54 -30.60 7.09
CA LYS A 43 39.02 -29.84 5.94
C LYS A 43 37.50 -29.71 5.97
N GLU A 44 36.81 -30.73 6.47
CA GLU A 44 35.37 -30.81 6.63
C GLU A 44 34.89 -29.83 7.70
N GLN A 45 35.53 -29.82 8.87
CA GLN A 45 35.24 -28.87 9.94
C GLN A 45 35.46 -27.42 9.48
N LEU A 46 36.55 -27.15 8.78
CA LEU A 46 36.77 -25.79 8.26
C LEU A 46 35.68 -25.35 7.27
N LYS A 47 35.24 -26.25 6.36
CA LYS A 47 34.13 -25.95 5.45
C LYS A 47 32.81 -25.66 6.23
N GLU A 48 32.54 -26.45 7.24
CA GLU A 48 31.36 -26.28 8.09
C GLU A 48 31.37 -24.93 8.84
N ILE A 49 32.52 -24.57 9.43
CA ILE A 49 32.71 -23.29 10.13
C ILE A 49 32.50 -22.11 9.16
N ILE A 50 33.08 -22.16 7.96
CA ILE A 50 32.93 -21.11 6.96
C ILE A 50 31.48 -21.01 6.49
N ALA A 51 30.80 -22.14 6.27
CA ALA A 51 29.40 -22.15 5.88
C ALA A 51 28.51 -21.56 6.99
N HIS A 52 28.76 -21.95 8.24
CA HIS A 52 28.05 -21.39 9.39
C HIS A 52 28.27 -19.88 9.51
N GLU A 53 29.51 -19.41 9.43
CA GLU A 53 29.80 -17.96 9.51
C GLU A 53 29.15 -17.16 8.37
N SER A 54 29.03 -17.77 7.18
CA SER A 54 28.33 -17.13 6.07
C SER A 54 26.87 -16.89 6.41
N ILE A 55 26.20 -17.86 7.07
CA ILE A 55 24.81 -17.74 7.52
C ILE A 55 24.69 -16.67 8.62
N GLU A 56 25.58 -16.70 9.64
CA GLU A 56 25.59 -15.71 10.72
C GLU A 56 25.81 -14.28 10.20
N SER A 57 26.70 -14.12 9.22
CA SER A 57 26.93 -12.83 8.56
C SER A 57 25.70 -12.34 7.78
N ALA A 58 24.99 -13.23 7.08
CA ALA A 58 23.75 -12.91 6.38
C ALA A 58 22.65 -12.54 7.37
N TYR A 59 22.48 -13.33 8.43
CA TYR A 59 21.54 -13.08 9.51
C TYR A 59 21.77 -11.70 10.16
N SER A 60 23.00 -11.39 10.55
CA SER A 60 23.33 -10.09 11.16
C SER A 60 23.01 -8.90 10.25
N LYS A 61 23.26 -9.03 8.93
CA LYS A 61 22.89 -7.99 7.95
C LYS A 61 21.37 -7.84 7.85
N ALA A 62 20.64 -8.95 7.85
CA ALA A 62 19.18 -8.93 7.80
C ALA A 62 18.58 -8.32 9.07
N VAL A 63 19.07 -8.67 10.25
CA VAL A 63 18.65 -8.05 11.53
C VAL A 63 18.89 -6.54 11.50
N HIS A 64 20.05 -6.10 11.03
CA HIS A 64 20.32 -4.67 10.87
C HIS A 64 19.32 -4.00 9.91
N TYR A 65 18.96 -4.65 8.80
CA TYR A 65 17.98 -4.12 7.87
C TYR A 65 16.55 -4.04 8.45
N LEU A 66 16.18 -5.00 9.32
CA LEU A 66 14.90 -5.00 10.05
C LEU A 66 14.78 -3.85 11.07
N GLN A 67 15.87 -3.28 11.55
CA GLN A 67 15.84 -2.11 12.46
C GLN A 67 15.19 -0.87 11.82
N PHE A 68 15.15 -0.78 10.48
CA PHE A 68 14.59 0.34 9.73
C PHE A 68 13.12 0.15 9.34
N GLY A 69 12.42 -0.83 9.90
CA GLY A 69 10.99 -1.06 9.70
C GLY A 69 10.65 -2.51 9.35
N LEU A 70 9.35 -2.79 9.31
CA LEU A 70 8.83 -4.09 8.93
C LEU A 70 9.25 -4.47 7.50
N ARG A 71 9.65 -5.73 7.31
CA ARG A 71 10.07 -6.27 6.02
C ARG A 71 9.44 -7.65 5.80
N THR A 72 9.16 -7.98 4.55
CA THR A 72 8.73 -9.32 4.15
C THR A 72 9.92 -10.25 3.96
N LYS A 73 9.67 -11.56 3.87
CA LYS A 73 10.69 -12.54 3.45
C LYS A 73 11.32 -12.14 2.11
N GLN A 74 10.51 -11.64 1.17
CA GLN A 74 10.97 -11.20 -0.13
C GLN A 74 11.88 -9.97 -0.03
N ASP A 75 11.52 -8.97 0.79
CA ASP A 75 12.36 -7.79 0.99
C ASP A 75 13.75 -8.16 1.55
N ILE A 76 13.81 -9.14 2.50
CA ILE A 76 15.08 -9.65 3.06
C ILE A 76 15.88 -10.38 2.00
N ARG A 77 15.23 -11.24 1.20
CA ARG A 77 15.89 -11.97 0.11
C ARG A 77 16.55 -11.02 -0.88
N GLU A 78 15.80 -10.04 -1.39
CA GLU A 78 16.31 -9.05 -2.33
C GLU A 78 17.45 -8.20 -1.74
N TYR A 79 17.33 -7.83 -0.47
CA TYR A 79 18.40 -7.10 0.21
C TYR A 79 19.69 -7.89 0.30
N LEU A 80 19.62 -9.19 0.66
CA LEU A 80 20.79 -10.05 0.78
C LEU A 80 21.38 -10.44 -0.60
N GLN A 81 20.53 -10.62 -1.62
CA GLN A 81 20.98 -10.83 -3.02
C GLN A 81 21.78 -9.63 -3.54
N LYS A 82 21.33 -8.40 -3.26
CA LYS A 82 22.08 -7.16 -3.57
C LYS A 82 23.43 -7.07 -2.84
N LYS A 83 23.64 -7.88 -1.81
CA LYS A 83 24.94 -8.04 -1.12
C LYS A 83 25.74 -9.23 -1.63
N GLU A 84 25.34 -9.81 -2.77
CA GLU A 84 26.00 -10.94 -3.44
C GLU A 84 26.10 -12.20 -2.57
N ILE A 85 25.12 -12.41 -1.68
CA ILE A 85 25.05 -13.60 -0.84
C ILE A 85 24.33 -14.70 -1.60
N ALA A 86 24.86 -15.93 -1.54
CA ALA A 86 24.32 -17.09 -2.24
C ALA A 86 22.93 -17.48 -1.68
N ASP A 87 22.01 -17.90 -2.55
CA ASP A 87 20.60 -18.18 -2.20
C ASP A 87 20.44 -19.22 -1.08
N ASN A 88 21.26 -20.29 -1.08
CA ASN A 88 21.22 -21.29 -0.03
C ASN A 88 21.62 -20.75 1.37
N VAL A 89 22.41 -19.68 1.43
CA VAL A 89 22.78 -18.98 2.66
C VAL A 89 21.65 -18.04 3.07
N ILE A 90 21.04 -17.38 2.09
CA ILE A 90 19.87 -16.50 2.30
C ILE A 90 18.71 -17.29 2.89
N ASP A 91 18.38 -18.46 2.33
CA ASP A 91 17.30 -19.32 2.82
C ASP A 91 17.47 -19.66 4.30
N LYS A 92 18.67 -20.12 4.70
CA LYS A 92 18.97 -20.45 6.09
C LYS A 92 18.95 -19.24 7.02
N ALA A 93 19.37 -18.08 6.55
CA ALA A 93 19.29 -16.84 7.33
C ALA A 93 17.82 -16.41 7.54
N ILE A 94 16.97 -16.56 6.51
CA ILE A 94 15.52 -16.28 6.60
C ILE A 94 14.84 -17.29 7.56
N GLU A 95 15.13 -18.58 7.44
CA GLU A 95 14.63 -19.62 8.37
C GLU A 95 14.95 -19.25 9.83
N LYS A 96 16.19 -18.88 10.11
CA LYS A 96 16.61 -18.44 11.46
C LYS A 96 15.87 -17.20 11.95
N LEU A 97 15.60 -16.22 11.06
CA LEU A 97 14.81 -15.02 11.40
C LEU A 97 13.36 -15.36 11.73
N ILE A 98 12.78 -16.34 11.05
CA ILE A 98 11.42 -16.83 11.28
C ILE A 98 11.35 -17.56 12.64
N GLU A 99 12.30 -18.49 12.90
CA GLU A 99 12.37 -19.26 14.16
C GLU A 99 12.47 -18.37 15.40
N ILE A 100 13.22 -17.26 15.29
CA ILE A 100 13.39 -16.29 16.39
C ILE A 100 12.21 -15.29 16.45
N GLY A 101 11.32 -15.27 15.46
CA GLY A 101 10.16 -14.39 15.40
C GLY A 101 10.46 -12.96 14.91
N TYR A 102 11.65 -12.72 14.36
CA TYR A 102 11.99 -11.40 13.76
C TYR A 102 11.34 -11.19 12.40
N LEU A 103 10.92 -12.25 11.75
CA LEU A 103 10.26 -12.23 10.46
C LEU A 103 8.93 -12.98 10.54
N ASN A 104 7.85 -12.25 10.35
CA ASN A 104 6.50 -12.77 10.38
C ASN A 104 5.63 -12.06 9.34
N ASP A 105 5.35 -12.75 8.24
CA ASP A 105 4.57 -12.18 7.15
C ASP A 105 3.13 -11.88 7.56
N ASN A 106 2.53 -12.65 8.49
CA ASN A 106 1.18 -12.37 8.99
C ASN A 106 1.14 -11.03 9.76
N HIS A 107 2.09 -10.81 10.66
CA HIS A 107 2.20 -9.54 11.37
C HIS A 107 2.47 -8.36 10.40
N TYR A 108 3.28 -8.60 9.35
CA TYR A 108 3.48 -7.61 8.29
C TYR A 108 2.17 -7.28 7.57
N VAL A 109 1.39 -8.29 7.18
CA VAL A 109 0.11 -8.12 6.48
C VAL A 109 -0.87 -7.35 7.35
N GLU A 110 -1.03 -7.71 8.62
CA GLU A 110 -1.91 -7.03 9.58
C GLU A 110 -1.58 -5.54 9.70
N ALA A 111 -0.31 -5.22 9.94
CA ALA A 111 0.16 -3.84 10.03
C ALA A 111 -0.06 -3.07 8.72
N ALA A 112 0.28 -3.68 7.58
CA ALA A 112 0.15 -3.05 6.27
C ALA A 112 -1.32 -2.82 5.87
N VAL A 113 -2.23 -3.78 6.14
CA VAL A 113 -3.67 -3.61 5.91
C VAL A 113 -4.20 -2.46 6.75
N THR A 114 -3.82 -2.40 8.04
CA THR A 114 -4.21 -1.34 8.96
C THR A 114 -3.76 0.04 8.46
N ASP A 115 -2.51 0.16 8.06
CA ASP A 115 -1.95 1.43 7.56
C ASP A 115 -2.58 1.85 6.23
N TYR A 116 -2.70 0.92 5.28
CA TYR A 116 -3.30 1.23 3.98
C TYR A 116 -4.77 1.63 4.11
N PHE A 117 -5.52 0.96 4.96
CA PHE A 117 -6.93 1.27 5.19
C PHE A 117 -7.09 2.57 5.97
N ASN A 118 -6.54 2.68 7.18
CA ASN A 118 -6.80 3.80 8.08
C ASN A 118 -6.05 5.09 7.73
N LEU A 119 -4.79 4.98 7.29
CA LEU A 119 -3.95 6.16 7.03
C LEU A 119 -3.98 6.57 5.55
N ASN A 120 -3.95 5.59 4.64
CA ASN A 120 -3.88 5.87 3.20
C ASN A 120 -5.24 5.83 2.52
N LEU A 121 -6.32 5.50 3.24
CA LEU A 121 -7.71 5.47 2.77
C LEU A 121 -7.87 4.60 1.52
N LYS A 122 -7.24 3.40 1.53
CA LYS A 122 -7.30 2.43 0.44
C LYS A 122 -8.32 1.34 0.75
N GLY A 123 -9.06 0.94 -0.29
CA GLY A 123 -10.04 -0.13 -0.20
C GLY A 123 -9.43 -1.53 -0.34
N PRO A 124 -10.22 -2.57 -0.01
CA PRO A 124 -9.81 -3.97 -0.01
C PRO A 124 -9.09 -4.43 -1.28
N TYR A 125 -9.62 -4.09 -2.46
CA TYR A 125 -9.04 -4.51 -3.75
C TYR A 125 -7.66 -3.90 -4.03
N TRP A 126 -7.46 -2.64 -3.67
CA TRP A 126 -6.17 -2.00 -3.82
C TRP A 126 -5.14 -2.61 -2.86
N ILE A 127 -5.54 -2.85 -1.61
CA ILE A 127 -4.70 -3.45 -0.56
C ILE A 127 -4.28 -4.86 -0.96
N GLN A 128 -5.26 -5.71 -1.34
CA GLN A 128 -5.02 -7.08 -1.78
C GLN A 128 -4.00 -7.13 -2.92
N ARG A 129 -4.24 -6.36 -3.99
CA ARG A 129 -3.31 -6.29 -5.13
C ARG A 129 -1.91 -5.89 -4.68
N LYS A 130 -1.81 -4.85 -3.82
CA LYS A 130 -0.51 -4.33 -3.38
C LYS A 130 0.30 -5.31 -2.54
N LEU A 131 -0.37 -6.10 -1.72
CA LEU A 131 0.28 -7.12 -0.89
C LEU A 131 0.63 -8.38 -1.69
N LEU A 132 -0.19 -8.77 -2.68
CA LEU A 132 0.13 -9.84 -3.62
C LEU A 132 1.36 -9.50 -4.48
N GLU A 133 1.52 -8.24 -4.91
CA GLU A 133 2.72 -7.77 -5.62
C GLU A 133 4.00 -7.94 -4.78
N LYS A 134 3.89 -7.98 -3.44
CA LYS A 134 4.99 -8.24 -2.51
C LYS A 134 5.24 -9.74 -2.24
N GLY A 135 4.53 -10.62 -2.92
CA GLY A 135 4.68 -12.07 -2.77
C GLY A 135 4.14 -12.64 -1.45
N LEU A 136 3.22 -11.92 -0.81
CA LEU A 136 2.58 -12.38 0.43
C LEU A 136 1.46 -13.37 0.13
N ASP A 137 1.18 -14.24 1.09
CA ASP A 137 0.17 -15.29 0.96
C ASP A 137 -1.24 -14.70 0.85
N LYS A 138 -2.01 -15.21 -0.13
CA LYS A 138 -3.34 -14.71 -0.46
C LYS A 138 -4.33 -14.91 0.69
N ASP A 139 -4.31 -16.08 1.33
CA ASP A 139 -5.27 -16.43 2.38
C ASP A 139 -5.03 -15.56 3.61
N VAL A 140 -3.76 -15.32 3.95
CA VAL A 140 -3.35 -14.40 5.03
C VAL A 140 -3.80 -12.97 4.74
N ILE A 141 -3.68 -12.51 3.49
CA ILE A 141 -4.13 -11.16 3.08
C ILE A 141 -5.64 -11.06 3.21
N GLU A 142 -6.41 -12.03 2.68
CA GLU A 142 -7.87 -12.02 2.69
C GLU A 142 -8.43 -12.09 4.13
N GLU A 143 -7.83 -12.90 4.98
CA GLU A 143 -8.19 -12.98 6.40
C GLU A 143 -8.02 -11.62 7.10
N ASN A 144 -6.88 -10.95 6.93
CA ASN A 144 -6.62 -9.67 7.56
C ASN A 144 -7.50 -8.54 6.97
N ILE A 145 -7.74 -8.54 5.67
CA ILE A 145 -8.67 -7.59 5.03
C ILE A 145 -10.07 -7.77 5.59
N SER A 146 -10.57 -8.99 5.72
CA SER A 146 -11.92 -9.25 6.25
C SER A 146 -12.08 -8.81 7.72
N LYS A 147 -11.04 -8.91 8.52
CA LYS A 147 -11.03 -8.47 9.92
C LYS A 147 -10.99 -6.95 10.08
N ILE A 148 -10.21 -6.26 9.23
CA ILE A 148 -9.91 -4.84 9.40
C ILE A 148 -10.85 -3.98 8.56
N CYS A 149 -11.10 -4.35 7.30
CA CYS A 149 -11.92 -3.60 6.36
C CYS A 149 -13.38 -4.08 6.42
N THR A 150 -13.99 -4.06 7.62
CA THR A 150 -15.40 -4.45 7.76
C THR A 150 -16.31 -3.50 7.01
N GLU A 151 -17.53 -3.93 6.71
CA GLU A 151 -18.49 -3.10 5.99
C GLU A 151 -18.79 -1.80 6.76
N GLU A 152 -18.95 -1.89 8.08
CA GLU A 152 -19.19 -0.75 8.96
C GLU A 152 -18.01 0.24 8.92
N ALA A 153 -16.77 -0.26 9.02
CA ALA A 153 -15.59 0.58 8.97
C ALA A 153 -15.44 1.26 7.59
N MET A 154 -15.77 0.55 6.50
CA MET A 154 -15.78 1.13 5.16
C MET A 154 -16.86 2.21 5.01
N ILE A 155 -18.06 1.98 5.53
CA ILE A 155 -19.15 2.98 5.49
C ILE A 155 -18.73 4.23 6.24
N GLU A 156 -18.23 4.11 7.46
CA GLU A 156 -17.81 5.26 8.27
C GLU A 156 -16.71 6.08 7.58
N MET A 157 -15.70 5.39 7.04
CA MET A 157 -14.61 6.05 6.32
C MET A 157 -15.11 6.75 5.06
N LEU A 158 -15.86 6.03 4.21
CA LEU A 158 -16.33 6.56 2.94
C LEU A 158 -17.30 7.71 3.13
N TYR A 159 -18.16 7.67 4.15
CA TYR A 159 -19.07 8.77 4.48
C TYR A 159 -18.29 10.06 4.74
N LYS A 160 -17.27 10.02 5.59
CA LYS A 160 -16.41 11.19 5.87
C LYS A 160 -15.69 11.71 4.63
N ILE A 161 -15.25 10.80 3.74
CA ILE A 161 -14.59 11.18 2.48
C ILE A 161 -15.59 11.83 1.54
N ILE A 162 -16.77 11.22 1.34
CA ILE A 162 -17.83 11.71 0.46
C ILE A 162 -18.30 13.07 0.93
N GLU A 163 -18.62 13.21 2.21
CA GLU A 163 -19.08 14.49 2.80
C GLU A 163 -18.08 15.61 2.54
N ARG A 164 -16.81 15.38 2.86
CA ARG A 164 -15.74 16.37 2.64
C ARG A 164 -15.58 16.73 1.18
N GLU A 165 -15.49 15.73 0.29
CA GLU A 165 -15.27 15.93 -1.13
C GLU A 165 -16.49 16.57 -1.83
N TYR A 166 -17.70 16.23 -1.38
CA TYR A 166 -18.92 16.73 -1.96
C TYR A 166 -19.14 18.22 -1.62
N LYS A 167 -18.92 18.62 -0.37
CA LYS A 167 -19.08 20.00 0.10
C LYS A 167 -18.12 21.00 -0.55
N VAL A 168 -16.92 20.56 -0.87
CA VAL A 168 -15.87 21.46 -1.47
C VAL A 168 -16.09 21.68 -2.95
N ARG A 169 -16.79 20.79 -3.68
CA ARG A 169 -16.92 20.85 -5.14
C ARG A 169 -18.08 21.76 -5.55
N ARG A 170 -17.77 22.77 -6.37
CA ARG A 170 -18.75 23.64 -7.04
C ARG A 170 -19.13 23.10 -8.42
N GLU A 171 -19.77 21.93 -8.44
CA GLU A 171 -20.18 21.22 -9.66
C GLU A 171 -21.58 20.67 -9.45
N THR A 172 -22.24 20.26 -10.54
CA THR A 172 -23.57 19.63 -10.44
C THR A 172 -23.50 18.32 -9.64
N LYS A 173 -24.58 17.95 -8.96
CA LYS A 173 -24.72 16.72 -8.19
C LYS A 173 -24.15 15.50 -8.94
N ASN A 174 -24.59 15.29 -10.18
CA ASN A 174 -24.13 14.16 -10.99
C ASN A 174 -22.63 14.16 -11.24
N LYS A 175 -22.04 15.32 -11.52
CA LYS A 175 -20.58 15.44 -11.71
C LYS A 175 -19.80 15.22 -10.42
N LYS A 176 -20.29 15.75 -9.30
CA LYS A 176 -19.71 15.48 -7.97
C LYS A 176 -19.69 13.99 -7.70
N VAL A 177 -20.83 13.31 -7.81
CA VAL A 177 -20.98 11.87 -7.61
C VAL A 177 -20.05 11.08 -8.53
N GLN A 178 -20.05 11.39 -9.82
CA GLN A 178 -19.21 10.70 -10.80
C GLN A 178 -17.72 10.79 -10.46
N LYS A 179 -17.23 11.98 -10.14
CA LYS A 179 -15.80 12.21 -9.83
C LYS A 179 -15.39 11.53 -8.52
N ILE A 180 -16.23 11.61 -7.50
CA ILE A 180 -15.97 10.97 -6.21
C ILE A 180 -16.00 9.44 -6.37
N THR A 181 -17.00 8.90 -7.06
CA THR A 181 -17.10 7.46 -7.37
C THR A 181 -15.86 6.96 -8.09
N GLN A 182 -15.41 7.66 -9.14
CA GLN A 182 -14.20 7.29 -9.88
C GLN A 182 -12.95 7.29 -8.98
N LYS A 183 -12.81 8.28 -8.12
CA LYS A 183 -11.70 8.35 -7.15
C LYS A 183 -11.73 7.18 -6.17
N LEU A 184 -12.89 6.88 -5.59
CA LEU A 184 -13.05 5.79 -4.62
C LEU A 184 -12.85 4.41 -5.28
N TYR A 185 -13.36 4.23 -6.50
CA TYR A 185 -13.12 3.03 -7.29
C TYR A 185 -11.61 2.81 -7.55
N THR A 186 -10.91 3.86 -7.96
CA THR A 186 -9.44 3.82 -8.16
C THR A 186 -8.69 3.50 -6.85
N ASN A 187 -9.24 3.89 -5.71
CA ASN A 187 -8.70 3.54 -4.40
C ASN A 187 -9.02 2.11 -3.95
N GLY A 188 -9.79 1.34 -4.74
CA GLY A 188 -10.03 -0.08 -4.51
C GLY A 188 -11.30 -0.40 -3.71
N PHE A 189 -12.28 0.51 -3.68
CA PHE A 189 -13.61 0.24 -3.15
C PHE A 189 -14.55 -0.26 -4.27
N THR A 190 -15.53 -1.08 -3.92
CA THR A 190 -16.52 -1.59 -4.89
C THR A 190 -17.58 -0.54 -5.19
N SER A 191 -18.21 -0.66 -6.37
CA SER A 191 -19.33 0.20 -6.73
C SER A 191 -20.52 0.07 -5.78
N ASP A 192 -20.73 -1.13 -5.21
CA ASP A 192 -21.86 -1.38 -4.32
C ASP A 192 -21.72 -0.66 -2.99
N ILE A 193 -20.53 -0.72 -2.35
CA ILE A 193 -20.30 0.01 -1.09
C ILE A 193 -20.32 1.53 -1.33
N ILE A 194 -19.75 2.00 -2.44
CA ILE A 194 -19.76 3.43 -2.78
C ILE A 194 -21.19 3.92 -2.96
N ARG A 195 -22.03 3.20 -3.69
CA ARG A 195 -23.44 3.54 -3.89
C ARG A 195 -24.19 3.54 -2.56
N LYS A 196 -24.05 2.49 -1.75
CA LYS A 196 -24.67 2.39 -0.42
C LYS A 196 -24.35 3.63 0.45
N VAL A 197 -23.09 4.07 0.42
CA VAL A 197 -22.70 5.25 1.22
C VAL A 197 -23.24 6.56 0.63
N PHE A 198 -23.36 6.68 -0.70
CA PHE A 198 -24.04 7.83 -1.29
C PHE A 198 -25.53 7.87 -0.94
N ASP A 199 -26.19 6.71 -0.92
CA ASP A 199 -27.61 6.64 -0.54
C ASP A 199 -27.77 7.12 0.91
N ILE A 200 -26.96 6.63 1.86
CA ILE A 200 -26.94 7.11 3.25
C ILE A 200 -26.64 8.62 3.32
N PHE A 201 -25.64 9.09 2.57
CA PHE A 201 -25.27 10.50 2.57
C PHE A 201 -26.41 11.41 2.10
N PHE A 202 -27.16 11.01 1.07
CA PHE A 202 -28.28 11.81 0.54
C PHE A 202 -29.58 11.69 1.31
N GLU A 203 -29.70 10.74 2.25
CA GLU A 203 -30.79 10.73 3.23
C GLU A 203 -30.70 11.90 4.21
N ASP A 204 -29.47 12.30 4.57
CA ASP A 204 -29.21 13.33 5.58
C ASP A 204 -28.76 14.68 4.97
N TYR A 205 -28.45 14.73 3.67
CA TYR A 205 -27.86 15.90 3.04
C TYR A 205 -28.69 16.46 1.89
N GLU A 206 -29.19 17.68 2.07
CA GLU A 206 -29.77 18.50 1.01
C GLU A 206 -28.72 19.44 0.41
N ASP A 207 -28.60 19.48 -0.93
CA ASP A 207 -27.67 20.38 -1.62
C ASP A 207 -28.28 21.77 -1.77
N GLU A 208 -28.11 22.62 -0.75
CA GLU A 208 -28.63 23.99 -0.73
C GLU A 208 -28.12 24.88 -1.89
N ASN A 209 -27.06 24.45 -2.58
CA ASN A 209 -26.44 25.22 -3.66
C ASN A 209 -26.84 24.74 -5.07
N GLU A 210 -27.69 23.73 -5.21
CA GLU A 210 -28.02 23.18 -6.53
C GLU A 210 -28.74 24.21 -7.42
N ASP A 211 -29.62 25.01 -6.83
CA ASP A 211 -30.35 26.08 -7.55
C ASP A 211 -29.41 27.22 -8.01
N GLU A 212 -28.46 27.62 -7.16
CA GLU A 212 -27.46 28.64 -7.52
C GLU A 212 -26.55 28.16 -8.65
N ILE A 213 -26.13 26.91 -8.60
CA ILE A 213 -25.29 26.31 -9.65
C ILE A 213 -26.08 26.20 -10.96
N LEU A 214 -27.37 25.84 -10.89
CA LEU A 214 -28.25 25.77 -12.06
C LEU A 214 -28.41 27.15 -12.71
N ASP A 215 -28.70 28.18 -11.90
CA ASP A 215 -28.83 29.56 -12.39
C ASP A 215 -27.53 30.06 -13.04
N GLU A 216 -26.38 29.81 -12.45
CA GLU A 216 -25.09 30.18 -13.00
C GLU A 216 -24.83 29.52 -14.39
N HIS A 217 -25.09 28.20 -14.47
CA HIS A 217 -24.94 27.44 -15.72
C HIS A 217 -25.92 27.90 -16.78
N PHE A 218 -27.17 28.17 -16.40
CA PHE A 218 -28.17 28.72 -17.30
C PHE A 218 -27.77 30.09 -17.85
N ARG A 219 -27.35 31.03 -17.01
CA ARG A 219 -26.93 32.37 -17.43
C ARG A 219 -25.76 32.32 -18.44
N ARG A 220 -24.78 31.48 -18.19
CA ARG A 220 -23.66 31.27 -19.11
C ARG A 220 -24.11 30.68 -20.44
N ALA A 221 -24.99 29.69 -20.41
CA ALA A 221 -25.57 29.09 -21.60
C ALA A 221 -26.41 30.10 -22.38
N TYR A 222 -27.25 30.85 -21.69
CA TYR A 222 -28.11 31.88 -22.30
C TYR A 222 -27.28 32.95 -23.03
N GLN A 223 -26.24 33.49 -22.40
CA GLN A 223 -25.34 34.48 -23.04
C GLN A 223 -24.69 33.93 -24.31
N SER A 224 -24.44 32.63 -24.37
CA SER A 224 -23.81 32.00 -25.54
C SER A 224 -24.78 31.69 -26.68
N TYR A 225 -26.02 31.29 -26.34
CA TYR A 225 -26.98 30.79 -27.33
C TYR A 225 -28.00 31.81 -27.79
N SER A 226 -28.39 32.78 -26.96
CA SER A 226 -29.38 33.83 -27.30
C SER A 226 -28.96 34.72 -28.48
N ARG A 227 -27.66 34.78 -28.83
CA ARG A 227 -27.19 35.49 -30.01
C ARG A 227 -27.47 34.75 -31.33
N ARG A 228 -27.86 33.48 -31.30
CA ARG A 228 -27.96 32.61 -32.49
C ARG A 228 -29.29 31.90 -32.60
N TYR A 229 -30.01 31.81 -31.50
CA TYR A 229 -31.27 31.07 -31.42
C TYR A 229 -32.31 31.89 -30.68
N GLU A 230 -33.57 31.73 -31.03
CA GLU A 230 -34.73 32.39 -30.43
C GLU A 230 -35.86 31.40 -30.17
N GLY A 231 -36.75 31.73 -29.24
CA GLY A 231 -37.95 30.95 -28.91
C GLY A 231 -37.70 29.47 -28.62
N TYR A 232 -38.44 28.59 -29.28
CA TYR A 232 -38.35 27.14 -29.04
C TYR A 232 -36.96 26.57 -29.30
N ALA A 233 -36.27 27.04 -30.34
CA ALA A 233 -34.92 26.55 -30.65
C ALA A 233 -33.90 26.93 -29.57
N LEU A 234 -34.03 28.11 -28.98
CA LEU A 234 -33.19 28.56 -27.88
C LEU A 234 -33.46 27.69 -26.63
N LYS A 235 -34.73 27.44 -26.26
CA LYS A 235 -35.10 26.58 -25.15
C LYS A 235 -34.50 25.16 -25.27
N GLN A 236 -34.59 24.56 -26.43
CA GLN A 236 -33.99 23.25 -26.72
C GLN A 236 -32.47 23.25 -26.50
N LYS A 237 -31.76 24.28 -27.02
CA LYS A 237 -30.29 24.39 -26.87
C LYS A 237 -29.85 24.62 -25.43
N LEU A 238 -30.62 25.33 -24.64
CA LEU A 238 -30.39 25.54 -23.22
C LEU A 238 -30.56 24.23 -22.43
N ILE A 239 -31.65 23.50 -22.68
CA ILE A 239 -31.88 22.21 -22.06
C ILE A 239 -30.77 21.21 -22.41
N GLU A 240 -30.39 21.07 -23.69
CA GLU A 240 -29.28 20.22 -24.13
C GLU A 240 -27.96 20.59 -23.42
N LYS A 241 -27.69 21.88 -23.26
CA LYS A 241 -26.48 22.37 -22.59
C LYS A 241 -26.48 22.02 -21.10
N LEU A 242 -27.58 22.26 -20.40
CA LEU A 242 -27.69 21.95 -18.97
C LEU A 242 -27.58 20.44 -18.71
N ILE A 243 -28.16 19.59 -19.56
CA ILE A 243 -27.99 18.13 -19.49
C ILE A 243 -26.52 17.75 -19.65
N ARG A 244 -25.83 18.31 -20.64
CA ARG A 244 -24.39 18.10 -20.86
C ARG A 244 -23.54 18.60 -19.68
N ASP A 245 -24.01 19.62 -18.97
CA ASP A 245 -23.36 20.14 -17.76
C ASP A 245 -23.63 19.27 -16.53
N GLY A 246 -24.55 18.29 -16.64
CA GLY A 246 -24.78 17.24 -15.63
C GLY A 246 -26.08 17.40 -14.86
N PHE A 247 -26.98 18.30 -15.25
CA PHE A 247 -28.33 18.36 -14.68
C PHE A 247 -29.23 17.25 -15.25
N SER A 248 -30.26 16.86 -14.50
CA SER A 248 -31.28 15.93 -15.02
C SER A 248 -32.09 16.61 -16.12
N TYR A 249 -32.66 15.80 -17.04
CA TYR A 249 -33.57 16.32 -18.05
C TYR A 249 -34.75 17.07 -17.43
N TYR A 250 -35.32 16.52 -16.37
CA TYR A 250 -36.48 17.13 -15.69
C TYR A 250 -36.12 18.47 -15.04
N THR A 251 -34.99 18.53 -14.32
CA THR A 251 -34.50 19.77 -13.70
C THR A 251 -34.20 20.84 -14.76
N ALA A 252 -33.47 20.47 -15.82
CA ALA A 252 -33.10 21.38 -16.89
C ALA A 252 -34.34 21.92 -17.65
N LYS A 253 -35.30 21.04 -17.94
CA LYS A 253 -36.53 21.39 -18.65
C LYS A 253 -37.41 22.31 -17.79
N ASP A 254 -37.72 21.93 -16.56
CA ASP A 254 -38.55 22.70 -15.63
C ASP A 254 -37.97 24.12 -15.40
N TYR A 255 -36.65 24.21 -15.24
CA TYR A 255 -35.98 25.48 -15.04
C TYR A 255 -36.08 26.39 -16.28
N VAL A 256 -35.81 25.86 -17.48
CA VAL A 256 -35.85 26.63 -18.75
C VAL A 256 -37.28 27.03 -19.11
N GLU A 257 -38.29 26.17 -18.84
CA GLU A 257 -39.68 26.49 -19.10
C GLU A 257 -40.23 27.62 -18.22
N LYS A 258 -39.71 27.77 -17.01
CA LYS A 258 -40.06 28.86 -16.09
C LYS A 258 -39.45 30.22 -16.45
N GLN A 259 -38.50 30.24 -17.40
CA GLN A 259 -37.89 31.51 -17.87
C GLN A 259 -38.70 32.10 -19.02
N ASP A 260 -38.90 33.40 -18.99
CA ASP A 260 -39.51 34.20 -20.07
C ASP A 260 -38.49 34.34 -21.21
N LEU A 261 -38.55 33.44 -22.24
CA LEU A 261 -37.58 33.38 -23.34
C LEU A 261 -38.26 33.47 -24.69
#